data_f0b8bceabf9ae9de23f9e67772a0b08a
#
_entry.id   f0b8bceabf9ae9de23f9e67772a0b08a
#
_cell.length_a   1.000
_cell.length_b   1.000
_cell.length_c   1.000
_cell.angle_alpha   90.00
_cell.angle_beta   90.00
_cell.angle_gamma   90.00
#
_symmetry.space_group_name_H-M   'P 1'
#
loop_
_entity.id
_entity.type
_entity.pdbx_description
1 polymer ?
#
loop_
_entity_poly.entity_id
_entity_poly.type
_entity_poly.pdbx_seq_one_letter_code
_entity_poly.pdbx_strand_id
1 'polypeptide(L)'
;RLNELAELCLQLRSKGIIIISAFDNDGAMSYPAAYPFVIGVDTASRCRLISQYEYVEDNVVNIRAFSGVLHIKVDDKVLSVSGTSFACAIMTAKIANLFYAGIIDYEELLKQLEEKATYIVTCDNFEPIQEMIDIEKAIIFPINKEMNALLANQDLLQFEVIGIYDPVQLGNVGRKLSDMLRGELKKNFTVESIMDVNWKNDFDTVVLGHTREISEALNFDFKAFIIQQCEKHNKKLYSFDNIDVHRNLQFYIPRVLDINVPKNRFGKLYQVQCPVLGVFGTSAKQGKFSLQLKLRRCFLDSNYRIVQIGTEPSSMLFGMSAVYPMGYDGIVPSDSRDAIITLNDMLNANVDQDTDVVLVGSQSGSNVYSCQNVSLFPLETYNFLLATQPDAILLCVNIYDDDEYIYRTIMTLENMINTYVIALIISPISYENINSGLSRKVRMEEPEKLESFKTHLIEMFKREVFIFKFEDDARTIFEYCIKVLSEGYKRSDL
;
A
#
# COMPACT_ATOMS: atom_id res chain seq x y z
N ARG A 1 8.83 8.17 34.86
CA ARG A 1 7.39 8.18 35.26
C ARG A 1 6.63 6.95 34.77
N LEU A 2 6.77 6.52 33.52
CA LEU A 2 6.09 5.31 33.02
C LEU A 2 6.62 4.04 33.69
N ASN A 3 7.93 3.94 33.93
CA ASN A 3 8.54 2.80 34.64
C ASN A 3 8.06 2.74 36.09
N GLU A 4 8.00 3.86 36.78
CA GLU A 4 7.49 3.93 38.17
C GLU A 4 6.02 3.50 38.25
N LEU A 5 5.20 3.89 37.26
CA LEU A 5 3.80 3.47 37.18
C LEU A 5 3.69 1.96 36.92
N ALA A 6 4.53 1.42 36.03
CA ALA A 6 4.60 -0.01 35.75
C ALA A 6 4.97 -0.82 37.01
N GLU A 7 6.01 -0.39 37.74
CA GLU A 7 6.42 -1.02 38.99
C GLU A 7 5.32 -1.01 40.04
N LEU A 8 4.60 0.11 40.18
CA LEU A 8 3.47 0.21 41.09
C LEU A 8 2.34 -0.77 40.72
N CYS A 9 1.99 -0.84 39.44
CA CYS A 9 0.96 -1.78 38.96
C CYS A 9 1.38 -3.24 39.21
N LEU A 10 2.64 -3.60 39.00
CA LEU A 10 3.18 -4.93 39.29
C LEU A 10 3.11 -5.24 40.79
N GLN A 11 3.45 -4.28 41.67
CA GLN A 11 3.33 -4.43 43.12
C GLN A 11 1.89 -4.64 43.55
N LEU A 12 0.93 -3.95 42.95
CA LEU A 12 -0.50 -4.14 43.23
C LEU A 12 -0.96 -5.54 42.79
N ARG A 13 -0.58 -5.95 41.57
CA ARG A 13 -0.88 -7.31 41.07
C ARG A 13 -0.29 -8.40 41.99
N SER A 14 0.94 -8.25 42.47
CA SER A 14 1.55 -9.23 43.41
C SER A 14 0.79 -9.35 44.72
N LYS A 15 -0.04 -8.36 45.07
CA LYS A 15 -0.93 -8.39 46.24
C LYS A 15 -2.32 -8.94 45.90
N GLY A 16 -2.54 -9.49 44.71
CA GLY A 16 -3.83 -10.01 44.26
C GLY A 16 -4.82 -8.92 43.81
N ILE A 17 -4.38 -7.69 43.58
CA ILE A 17 -5.25 -6.60 43.12
C ILE A 17 -5.31 -6.63 41.58
N ILE A 18 -6.51 -6.75 41.05
CA ILE A 18 -6.78 -6.70 39.61
C ILE A 18 -6.98 -5.25 39.20
N ILE A 19 -6.17 -4.82 38.25
CA ILE A 19 -6.22 -3.45 37.69
C ILE A 19 -6.94 -3.52 36.35
N ILE A 20 -7.97 -2.71 36.19
CA ILE A 20 -8.74 -2.56 34.95
C ILE A 20 -8.64 -1.10 34.54
N SER A 21 -8.28 -0.82 33.31
CA SER A 21 -8.09 0.55 32.85
C SER A 21 -8.62 0.76 31.44
N ALA A 22 -9.23 1.92 31.23
CA ALA A 22 -9.71 2.33 29.90
C ALA A 22 -8.57 2.84 29.03
N PHE A 23 -8.65 2.57 27.73
CA PHE A 23 -7.88 3.27 26.72
C PHE A 23 -8.46 4.65 26.44
N ASP A 24 -7.69 5.48 25.76
CA ASP A 24 -8.14 6.80 25.32
C ASP A 24 -9.22 6.70 24.24
N ASN A 25 -10.21 7.63 24.24
CA ASN A 25 -11.29 7.63 23.26
C ASN A 25 -10.86 7.98 21.84
N ASP A 26 -9.76 8.70 21.71
CA ASP A 26 -9.21 9.16 20.42
C ASP A 26 -8.18 8.20 19.83
N GLY A 27 -8.08 7.00 20.42
CA GLY A 27 -7.20 5.93 19.91
C GLY A 27 -5.73 6.06 20.30
N ALA A 28 -5.41 6.88 21.30
CA ALA A 28 -4.04 6.98 21.80
C ALA A 28 -3.66 5.82 22.73
N MET A 29 -2.39 5.39 22.67
CA MET A 29 -1.83 4.44 23.61
C MET A 29 -1.86 5.03 25.03
N SER A 30 -2.58 4.39 25.92
CA SER A 30 -2.84 4.89 27.29
C SER A 30 -2.28 3.99 28.36
N TYR A 31 -1.64 4.57 29.33
CA TYR A 31 -1.15 3.85 30.51
C TYR A 31 -1.97 4.23 31.75
N PRO A 32 -2.31 3.24 32.60
CA PRO A 32 -1.76 1.87 32.66
C PRO A 32 -2.46 0.82 31.76
N ALA A 33 -3.49 1.20 30.97
CA ALA A 33 -4.27 0.24 30.17
C ALA A 33 -3.40 -0.64 29.25
N ALA A 34 -2.30 -0.09 28.73
CA ALA A 34 -1.41 -0.76 27.80
C ALA A 34 -0.35 -1.67 28.46
N TYR A 35 -0.35 -1.81 29.76
CA TYR A 35 0.58 -2.75 30.41
C TYR A 35 0.04 -4.19 30.31
N PRO A 36 0.88 -5.21 30.01
CA PRO A 36 0.45 -6.60 29.82
C PRO A 36 -0.10 -7.26 31.11
N PHE A 37 0.10 -6.64 32.25
CA PHE A 37 -0.38 -7.07 33.56
C PHE A 37 -1.58 -6.24 34.06
N VAL A 38 -2.20 -5.44 33.18
CA VAL A 38 -3.42 -4.65 33.42
C VAL A 38 -4.47 -5.09 32.41
N ILE A 39 -5.72 -5.22 32.81
CA ILE A 39 -6.80 -5.50 31.88
C ILE A 39 -7.18 -4.19 31.17
N GLY A 40 -6.71 -4.04 29.94
CA GLY A 40 -6.98 -2.90 29.09
C GLY A 40 -8.35 -3.04 28.42
N VAL A 41 -9.21 -2.01 28.54
CA VAL A 41 -10.55 -2.01 27.97
C VAL A 41 -10.71 -0.89 26.95
N ASP A 42 -11.13 -1.26 25.75
CA ASP A 42 -11.51 -0.38 24.64
C ASP A 42 -12.99 -0.63 24.26
N THR A 43 -13.45 0.03 23.22
CA THR A 43 -14.82 -0.12 22.69
C THR A 43 -14.81 -0.88 21.35
N ALA A 44 -15.90 -1.61 21.08
CA ALA A 44 -16.14 -2.27 19.80
C ALA A 44 -17.50 -1.93 19.24
N SER A 45 -17.54 -1.45 17.99
CA SER A 45 -18.79 -1.06 17.33
C SER A 45 -19.76 -2.22 17.10
N ARG A 46 -19.28 -3.46 17.03
CA ARG A 46 -20.12 -4.66 16.89
C ARG A 46 -20.77 -5.11 18.21
N CYS A 47 -20.28 -4.65 19.37
CA CYS A 47 -20.89 -4.90 20.67
C CYS A 47 -22.07 -3.93 20.87
N ARG A 48 -23.29 -4.36 20.48
CA ARG A 48 -24.49 -3.52 20.51
C ARG A 48 -25.27 -3.59 21.83
N LEU A 49 -24.97 -4.55 22.68
CA LEU A 49 -25.57 -4.75 23.97
C LEU A 49 -24.54 -4.63 25.09
N ILE A 50 -24.94 -4.10 26.24
CA ILE A 50 -24.10 -3.96 27.45
C ILE A 50 -23.56 -5.33 27.92
N SER A 51 -24.27 -6.42 27.62
CA SER A 51 -23.83 -7.78 27.93
C SER A 51 -22.70 -8.28 27.01
N GLN A 52 -22.53 -7.70 25.85
CA GLN A 52 -21.57 -8.15 24.85
C GLN A 52 -20.17 -7.57 25.06
N TYR A 53 -19.15 -8.36 24.80
CA TYR A 53 -17.78 -7.92 24.70
C TYR A 53 -16.98 -8.87 23.81
N GLU A 54 -15.85 -8.38 23.32
CA GLU A 54 -14.82 -9.12 22.61
C GLU A 54 -13.67 -9.38 23.54
N TYR A 55 -13.16 -10.60 23.54
CA TYR A 55 -11.86 -10.93 24.08
C TYR A 55 -10.83 -10.89 22.95
N VAL A 56 -9.71 -10.22 23.16
CA VAL A 56 -8.65 -10.06 22.15
C VAL A 56 -7.42 -10.82 22.62
N GLU A 57 -7.10 -11.90 21.93
CA GLU A 57 -5.93 -12.73 22.24
C GLU A 57 -4.64 -12.02 21.85
N ASP A 58 -3.59 -12.26 22.62
CA ASP A 58 -2.22 -11.81 22.37
C ASP A 58 -2.07 -10.32 22.03
N ASN A 59 -2.85 -9.48 22.68
CA ASN A 59 -2.86 -8.06 22.42
C ASN A 59 -2.81 -7.24 23.70
N VAL A 60 -2.35 -5.99 23.59
CA VAL A 60 -2.33 -5.02 24.69
C VAL A 60 -3.76 -4.62 25.09
N VAL A 61 -4.70 -4.57 24.15
CA VAL A 61 -6.13 -4.46 24.42
C VAL A 61 -6.68 -5.86 24.66
N ASN A 62 -6.95 -6.20 25.91
CA ASN A 62 -7.50 -7.51 26.23
C ASN A 62 -9.00 -7.60 25.93
N ILE A 63 -9.73 -6.51 26.09
CA ILE A 63 -11.19 -6.49 26.01
C ILE A 63 -11.66 -5.28 25.21
N ARG A 64 -12.60 -5.51 24.30
CA ARG A 64 -13.40 -4.47 23.68
C ARG A 64 -14.87 -4.67 24.03
N ALA A 65 -15.51 -3.63 24.57
CA ALA A 65 -16.86 -3.74 25.08
C ALA A 65 -17.82 -2.76 24.40
N PHE A 66 -19.03 -2.64 24.94
CA PHE A 66 -20.09 -1.82 24.40
C PHE A 66 -19.67 -0.37 24.15
N SER A 67 -19.91 0.10 22.92
CA SER A 67 -19.57 1.45 22.46
C SER A 67 -20.77 2.40 22.34
N GLY A 68 -21.99 1.90 22.64
CA GLY A 68 -23.22 2.68 22.46
C GLY A 68 -23.44 3.74 23.54
N VAL A 69 -24.44 4.56 23.32
CA VAL A 69 -24.87 5.59 24.27
C VAL A 69 -25.58 4.98 25.48
N LEU A 70 -25.11 5.32 26.66
CA LEU A 70 -25.78 4.99 27.94
C LEU A 70 -26.54 6.21 28.44
N HIS A 71 -27.72 5.96 28.99
CA HIS A 71 -28.50 6.99 29.70
C HIS A 71 -28.34 6.79 31.20
N ILE A 72 -27.54 7.65 31.81
CA ILE A 72 -27.28 7.61 33.24
C ILE A 72 -28.01 8.76 33.96
N LYS A 73 -28.53 8.46 35.14
CA LYS A 73 -29.15 9.50 36.00
C LYS A 73 -28.09 10.02 36.96
N VAL A 74 -27.83 11.32 36.87
CA VAL A 74 -26.98 12.04 37.82
C VAL A 74 -27.79 13.15 38.42
N ASP A 75 -28.01 13.09 39.74
CA ASP A 75 -28.96 13.88 40.45
C ASP A 75 -30.38 13.69 39.82
N ASP A 76 -31.03 14.74 39.40
CA ASP A 76 -32.36 14.64 38.74
C ASP A 76 -32.27 14.76 37.20
N LYS A 77 -31.06 14.70 36.62
CA LYS A 77 -30.85 14.80 35.17
C LYS A 77 -30.46 13.47 34.57
N VAL A 78 -31.01 13.18 33.39
CA VAL A 78 -30.57 12.06 32.56
C VAL A 78 -29.53 12.58 31.60
N LEU A 79 -28.34 12.00 31.67
CA LEU A 79 -27.21 12.32 30.77
C LEU A 79 -27.01 11.17 29.80
N SER A 80 -26.76 11.51 28.54
CA SER A 80 -26.35 10.55 27.51
C SER A 80 -24.84 10.55 27.46
N VAL A 81 -24.21 9.39 27.69
CA VAL A 81 -22.78 9.23 27.78
C VAL A 81 -22.32 8.03 26.99
N SER A 82 -21.09 8.09 26.47
CA SER A 82 -20.44 7.00 25.75
C SER A 82 -18.91 7.09 25.89
N GLY A 83 -18.20 6.06 25.48
CA GLY A 83 -16.74 6.04 25.44
C GLY A 83 -16.11 4.92 26.25
N THR A 84 -14.81 4.81 26.13
CA THR A 84 -13.98 3.74 26.73
C THR A 84 -14.08 3.68 28.24
N SER A 85 -14.19 4.82 28.92
CA SER A 85 -14.36 4.89 30.38
C SER A 85 -15.65 4.21 30.85
N PHE A 86 -16.75 4.31 30.09
CA PHE A 86 -18.01 3.62 30.42
C PHE A 86 -17.93 2.14 30.07
N ALA A 87 -17.27 1.76 28.97
CA ALA A 87 -16.96 0.36 28.66
C ALA A 87 -16.12 -0.29 29.77
N CYS A 88 -15.12 0.42 30.26
CA CYS A 88 -14.28 -0.01 31.38
C CYS A 88 -15.11 -0.23 32.66
N ALA A 89 -16.01 0.67 32.99
CA ALA A 89 -16.88 0.52 34.16
C ALA A 89 -17.82 -0.70 34.04
N ILE A 90 -18.40 -0.95 32.86
CA ILE A 90 -19.18 -2.14 32.56
C ILE A 90 -18.36 -3.41 32.75
N MET A 91 -17.15 -3.46 32.21
CA MET A 91 -16.28 -4.62 32.35
C MET A 91 -15.80 -4.81 33.79
N THR A 92 -15.52 -3.73 34.50
CA THR A 92 -15.19 -3.79 35.94
C THR A 92 -16.30 -4.48 36.74
N ALA A 93 -17.54 -4.15 36.48
CA ALA A 93 -18.68 -4.80 37.14
C ALA A 93 -18.79 -6.29 36.78
N LYS A 94 -18.53 -6.67 35.53
CA LYS A 94 -18.49 -8.09 35.09
C LYS A 94 -17.38 -8.87 35.80
N ILE A 95 -16.19 -8.29 35.84
CA ILE A 95 -15.00 -8.89 36.47
C ILE A 95 -15.25 -9.01 38.01
N ALA A 96 -15.82 -8.00 38.62
CA ALA A 96 -16.20 -8.07 40.04
C ALA A 96 -17.16 -9.23 40.33
N ASN A 97 -18.13 -9.49 39.47
CA ASN A 97 -19.02 -10.63 39.60
C ASN A 97 -18.30 -11.98 39.53
N LEU A 98 -17.29 -12.11 38.64
CA LEU A 98 -16.42 -13.30 38.57
C LEU A 98 -15.61 -13.45 39.86
N PHE A 99 -15.07 -12.37 40.37
CA PHE A 99 -14.31 -12.33 41.59
C PHE A 99 -15.16 -12.78 42.81
N TYR A 100 -16.38 -12.28 42.90
CA TYR A 100 -17.35 -12.69 43.92
C TYR A 100 -17.80 -14.16 43.78
N ALA A 101 -17.74 -14.71 42.59
CA ALA A 101 -17.99 -16.14 42.36
C ALA A 101 -16.75 -17.04 42.73
N GLY A 102 -15.67 -16.46 43.24
CA GLY A 102 -14.51 -17.16 43.76
C GLY A 102 -13.34 -17.27 42.77
N ILE A 103 -13.42 -16.62 41.60
CA ILE A 103 -12.33 -16.59 40.60
C ILE A 103 -11.41 -15.44 40.98
N ILE A 104 -10.37 -15.70 41.74
CA ILE A 104 -9.45 -14.70 42.29
C ILE A 104 -8.07 -14.73 41.63
N ASP A 105 -7.76 -15.81 40.93
CA ASP A 105 -6.52 -15.93 40.16
C ASP A 105 -6.62 -15.16 38.86
N TYR A 106 -5.57 -14.45 38.48
CA TYR A 106 -5.59 -13.57 37.30
C TYR A 106 -5.65 -14.37 36.00
N GLU A 107 -4.91 -15.47 35.89
CA GLU A 107 -4.89 -16.27 34.65
C GLU A 107 -6.23 -17.02 34.49
N GLU A 108 -6.79 -17.53 35.58
CA GLU A 108 -8.11 -18.13 35.54
C GLU A 108 -9.20 -17.11 35.22
N LEU A 109 -9.04 -15.86 35.69
CA LEU A 109 -9.94 -14.76 35.34
C LEU A 109 -9.90 -14.45 33.84
N LEU A 110 -8.70 -14.34 33.24
CA LEU A 110 -8.58 -14.10 31.79
C LEU A 110 -9.22 -15.24 30.99
N LYS A 111 -8.98 -16.48 31.38
CA LYS A 111 -9.62 -17.65 30.75
C LYS A 111 -11.13 -17.60 30.85
N GLN A 112 -11.69 -17.23 31.99
CA GLN A 112 -13.13 -17.08 32.15
C GLN A 112 -13.71 -15.90 31.34
N LEU A 113 -12.94 -14.84 31.15
CA LEU A 113 -13.32 -13.73 30.28
C LEU A 113 -13.29 -14.15 28.80
N GLU A 114 -12.34 -14.96 28.40
CA GLU A 114 -12.27 -15.55 27.06
C GLU A 114 -13.45 -16.49 26.80
N GLU A 115 -13.70 -17.46 27.69
CA GLU A 115 -14.78 -18.44 27.56
C GLU A 115 -16.18 -17.79 27.49
N LYS A 116 -16.37 -16.66 28.18
CA LYS A 116 -17.66 -15.92 28.24
C LYS A 116 -17.76 -14.78 27.25
N ALA A 117 -16.74 -14.55 26.44
CA ALA A 117 -16.75 -13.50 25.43
C ALA A 117 -17.82 -13.77 24.35
N THR A 118 -18.48 -12.72 23.89
CA THR A 118 -19.43 -12.82 22.78
C THR A 118 -18.69 -13.08 21.46
N TYR A 119 -17.51 -12.50 21.35
CA TYR A 119 -16.63 -12.65 20.20
C TYR A 119 -15.21 -12.83 20.72
N ILE A 120 -14.48 -13.77 20.14
CA ILE A 120 -13.04 -13.91 20.30
C ILE A 120 -12.40 -13.26 19.08
N VAL A 121 -11.48 -12.35 19.30
CA VAL A 121 -10.63 -11.76 18.27
C VAL A 121 -9.27 -12.41 18.43
N THR A 122 -9.03 -13.43 17.65
CA THR A 122 -7.70 -13.97 17.49
C THR A 122 -6.88 -13.01 16.64
N CYS A 123 -5.61 -12.82 16.97
CA CYS A 123 -4.66 -12.33 15.99
C CYS A 123 -4.47 -13.47 15.00
N ASP A 124 -5.47 -13.64 14.12
CA ASP A 124 -5.52 -14.78 13.21
C ASP A 124 -4.23 -14.88 12.43
N ASN A 125 -3.68 -16.07 12.56
CA ASN A 125 -2.82 -16.72 11.61
C ASN A 125 -1.94 -15.73 10.85
N PHE A 126 -0.78 -15.44 11.45
CA PHE A 126 0.36 -15.00 10.66
C PHE A 126 0.57 -16.07 9.60
N GLU A 127 0.04 -15.83 8.41
CA GLU A 127 0.65 -16.47 7.27
C GLU A 127 2.11 -16.04 7.34
N PRO A 128 3.06 -16.98 7.38
CA PRO A 128 4.46 -16.64 7.52
C PRO A 128 4.80 -15.62 6.44
N ILE A 129 5.57 -14.59 6.79
CA ILE A 129 6.07 -13.60 5.83
C ILE A 129 6.64 -14.40 4.67
N GLN A 130 5.98 -14.28 3.50
CA GLN A 130 6.42 -15.00 2.33
C GLN A 130 7.71 -14.36 1.85
N GLU A 131 8.82 -15.06 1.96
CA GLU A 131 10.09 -14.58 1.45
C GLU A 131 10.03 -14.49 -0.08
N MET A 132 10.58 -13.40 -0.62
CA MET A 132 10.70 -13.23 -2.07
C MET A 132 11.51 -14.39 -2.65
N ILE A 133 11.00 -15.02 -3.68
CA ILE A 133 11.71 -16.08 -4.40
C ILE A 133 12.90 -15.49 -5.15
N ASP A 134 14.01 -16.19 -5.14
CA ASP A 134 15.15 -15.84 -5.98
C ASP A 134 14.84 -16.17 -7.45
N ILE A 135 15.10 -15.22 -8.36
CA ILE A 135 14.80 -15.32 -9.79
C ILE A 135 16.08 -15.05 -10.57
N GLU A 136 16.52 -16.00 -11.36
CA GLU A 136 17.65 -15.83 -12.27
C GLU A 136 17.18 -15.54 -13.69
N LYS A 137 16.32 -16.39 -14.23
CA LYS A 137 15.77 -16.29 -15.59
C LYS A 137 14.27 -16.54 -15.58
N ALA A 138 13.52 -15.62 -16.13
CA ALA A 138 12.07 -15.71 -16.14
C ALA A 138 11.46 -15.64 -17.53
N ILE A 139 10.32 -16.32 -17.67
CA ILE A 139 9.35 -16.06 -18.73
C ILE A 139 8.17 -15.26 -18.18
N ILE A 140 7.56 -14.44 -19.06
CA ILE A 140 6.46 -13.55 -18.70
C ILE A 140 5.19 -13.95 -19.42
N PHE A 141 4.07 -14.03 -18.68
CA PHE A 141 2.74 -14.35 -19.18
C PHE A 141 1.64 -13.75 -18.27
N PRO A 142 0.55 -13.22 -18.80
CA PRO A 142 0.33 -12.75 -20.17
C PRO A 142 0.84 -11.32 -20.37
N ILE A 143 0.76 -10.80 -21.59
CA ILE A 143 1.00 -9.38 -21.86
C ILE A 143 -0.27 -8.61 -21.52
N ASN A 144 -0.24 -7.88 -20.41
CA ASN A 144 -1.29 -6.98 -19.99
C ASN A 144 -0.73 -5.61 -19.60
N LYS A 145 -1.59 -4.74 -19.10
CA LYS A 145 -1.22 -3.35 -18.74
C LYS A 145 -0.09 -3.29 -17.69
N GLU A 146 -0.16 -4.14 -16.68
CA GLU A 146 0.80 -4.21 -15.57
C GLU A 146 2.16 -4.73 -16.06
N MET A 147 2.15 -5.73 -16.95
CA MET A 147 3.36 -6.26 -17.58
C MET A 147 4.03 -5.29 -18.53
N ASN A 148 3.29 -4.37 -19.16
CA ASN A 148 3.86 -3.37 -20.04
C ASN A 148 4.89 -2.49 -19.31
N ALA A 149 4.64 -2.10 -18.07
CA ALA A 149 5.57 -1.32 -17.24
C ALA A 149 6.86 -2.13 -16.94
N LEU A 150 6.70 -3.42 -16.64
CA LEU A 150 7.83 -4.34 -16.42
C LEU A 150 8.66 -4.50 -17.71
N LEU A 151 8.01 -4.74 -18.83
CA LEU A 151 8.68 -4.96 -20.11
C LEU A 151 9.35 -3.70 -20.67
N ALA A 152 8.80 -2.52 -20.37
CA ALA A 152 9.39 -1.24 -20.77
C ALA A 152 10.64 -0.86 -19.93
N ASN A 153 10.82 -1.46 -18.76
CA ASN A 153 11.92 -1.18 -17.84
C ASN A 153 12.78 -2.43 -17.55
N GLN A 154 12.97 -3.29 -18.55
CA GLN A 154 13.74 -4.54 -18.42
C GLN A 154 15.20 -4.33 -17.95
N ASP A 155 15.76 -3.16 -18.24
CA ASP A 155 17.11 -2.75 -17.83
C ASP A 155 17.27 -2.61 -16.32
N LEU A 156 16.16 -2.42 -15.60
CA LEU A 156 16.11 -2.25 -14.14
C LEU A 156 15.77 -3.54 -13.38
N LEU A 157 15.45 -4.63 -14.09
CA LEU A 157 15.19 -5.93 -13.48
C LEU A 157 16.48 -6.58 -12.96
N GLN A 158 16.38 -7.26 -11.82
CA GLN A 158 17.49 -7.98 -11.21
C GLN A 158 17.70 -9.39 -11.78
N PHE A 159 16.88 -9.80 -12.76
CA PHE A 159 16.92 -11.09 -13.42
C PHE A 159 16.81 -10.94 -14.94
N GLU A 160 17.07 -12.02 -15.66
CA GLU A 160 16.99 -12.05 -17.12
C GLU A 160 15.59 -12.50 -17.59
N VAL A 161 14.93 -11.69 -18.41
CA VAL A 161 13.75 -12.12 -19.16
C VAL A 161 14.24 -12.90 -20.39
N ILE A 162 13.75 -14.12 -20.58
CA ILE A 162 14.16 -14.98 -21.71
C ILE A 162 13.03 -15.30 -22.68
N GLY A 163 11.79 -15.04 -22.33
CA GLY A 163 10.64 -15.27 -23.22
C GLY A 163 9.39 -14.52 -22.75
N ILE A 164 8.55 -14.18 -23.70
CA ILE A 164 7.28 -13.49 -23.46
C ILE A 164 6.18 -14.23 -24.20
N TYR A 165 5.14 -14.54 -23.48
CA TYR A 165 4.10 -15.44 -23.95
C TYR A 165 2.71 -14.82 -23.79
N ASP A 166 1.80 -15.19 -24.71
CA ASP A 166 0.42 -14.75 -24.69
C ASP A 166 -0.52 -15.79 -25.32
N PRO A 167 -1.82 -15.78 -25.04
CA PRO A 167 -2.76 -16.60 -25.81
C PRO A 167 -2.86 -16.14 -27.26
N VAL A 168 -2.87 -17.08 -28.20
CA VAL A 168 -2.98 -16.79 -29.65
C VAL A 168 -4.20 -15.92 -29.97
N GLN A 169 -5.29 -16.14 -29.25
CA GLN A 169 -6.57 -15.46 -29.47
C GLN A 169 -6.53 -13.96 -29.20
N LEU A 170 -5.55 -13.47 -28.44
CA LEU A 170 -5.39 -12.02 -28.17
C LEU A 170 -4.68 -11.27 -29.31
N GLY A 171 -4.16 -11.98 -30.32
CA GLY A 171 -3.52 -11.39 -31.50
C GLY A 171 -2.17 -10.72 -31.26
N ASN A 172 -1.51 -11.01 -30.13
CA ASN A 172 -0.18 -10.52 -29.81
C ASN A 172 0.92 -11.49 -30.27
N VAL A 173 0.61 -12.76 -30.40
CA VAL A 173 1.57 -13.80 -30.84
C VAL A 173 2.11 -13.47 -32.24
N GLY A 174 3.44 -13.54 -32.42
CA GLY A 174 4.16 -13.17 -33.64
C GLY A 174 4.54 -11.69 -33.74
N ARG A 175 4.02 -10.81 -32.85
CA ARG A 175 4.41 -9.40 -32.81
C ARG A 175 5.70 -9.20 -32.02
N LYS A 176 6.45 -8.17 -32.36
CA LYS A 176 7.61 -7.74 -31.57
C LYS A 176 7.21 -6.77 -30.48
N LEU A 177 7.91 -6.78 -29.35
CA LEU A 177 7.67 -5.82 -28.28
C LEU A 177 7.77 -4.36 -28.75
N SER A 178 8.69 -4.04 -29.64
CA SER A 178 8.84 -2.71 -30.23
C SER A 178 7.59 -2.21 -30.98
N ASP A 179 6.72 -3.12 -31.41
CA ASP A 179 5.45 -2.78 -32.07
C ASP A 179 4.33 -2.48 -31.06
N MET A 180 4.55 -2.88 -29.81
CA MET A 180 3.56 -2.81 -28.73
C MET A 180 3.93 -1.79 -27.66
N LEU A 181 5.20 -1.67 -27.35
CA LEU A 181 5.78 -0.77 -26.36
C LEU A 181 6.65 0.27 -27.05
N ARG A 182 6.74 1.45 -26.44
CA ARG A 182 7.64 2.50 -26.89
C ARG A 182 8.70 2.77 -25.86
N GLY A 183 9.88 3.13 -26.33
CA GLY A 183 11.09 3.34 -25.53
C GLY A 183 12.24 2.45 -26.02
N GLU A 184 13.40 2.62 -25.42
CA GLU A 184 14.54 1.74 -25.66
C GLU A 184 14.35 0.44 -24.90
N LEU A 185 14.14 -0.64 -25.64
CA LEU A 185 14.00 -1.98 -25.06
C LEU A 185 15.38 -2.64 -24.94
N LYS A 186 15.73 -3.15 -23.76
CA LYS A 186 16.97 -3.92 -23.55
C LYS A 186 17.02 -5.16 -24.47
N LYS A 187 15.88 -5.83 -24.62
CA LYS A 187 15.67 -6.92 -25.57
C LYS A 187 14.34 -6.76 -26.27
N ASN A 188 14.33 -6.94 -27.58
CA ASN A 188 13.13 -6.87 -28.40
C ASN A 188 12.64 -8.29 -28.73
N PHE A 189 11.81 -8.83 -27.83
CA PHE A 189 11.25 -10.16 -27.98
C PHE A 189 10.15 -10.22 -29.03
N THR A 190 10.03 -11.37 -29.69
CA THR A 190 8.80 -11.75 -30.38
C THR A 190 7.90 -12.50 -29.39
N VAL A 191 6.65 -12.15 -29.32
CA VAL A 191 5.67 -12.80 -28.45
C VAL A 191 5.35 -14.19 -28.98
N GLU A 192 5.44 -15.20 -28.13
CA GLU A 192 5.15 -16.59 -28.47
C GLU A 192 3.85 -17.08 -27.84
N SER A 193 3.33 -18.19 -28.33
CA SER A 193 2.14 -18.81 -27.74
C SER A 193 2.48 -19.49 -26.40
N ILE A 194 1.68 -19.24 -25.37
CA ILE A 194 1.85 -19.92 -24.07
C ILE A 194 1.73 -21.45 -24.15
N MET A 195 1.02 -21.95 -25.16
CA MET A 195 0.89 -23.39 -25.40
C MET A 195 2.15 -24.03 -26.00
N ASP A 196 3.03 -23.21 -26.58
CA ASP A 196 4.26 -23.65 -27.24
C ASP A 196 5.51 -23.51 -26.34
N VAL A 197 5.32 -23.16 -25.06
CA VAL A 197 6.43 -23.05 -24.10
C VAL A 197 7.18 -24.36 -23.98
N ASN A 198 8.49 -24.32 -24.24
CA ASN A 198 9.34 -25.46 -23.91
C ASN A 198 9.75 -25.40 -22.42
N TRP A 199 9.00 -26.09 -21.59
CA TRP A 199 9.17 -26.13 -20.12
C TRP A 199 10.49 -26.74 -19.66
N LYS A 200 11.26 -27.36 -20.55
CA LYS A 200 12.61 -27.88 -20.28
C LYS A 200 13.72 -26.85 -20.54
N ASN A 201 13.38 -25.70 -21.08
CA ASN A 201 14.34 -24.62 -21.31
C ASN A 201 14.93 -24.09 -20.00
N ASP A 202 16.07 -23.41 -20.12
CA ASP A 202 16.86 -22.85 -19.03
C ASP A 202 16.22 -21.55 -18.49
N PHE A 203 15.03 -21.67 -17.88
CA PHE A 203 14.43 -20.66 -17.01
C PHE A 203 14.02 -21.30 -15.71
N ASP A 204 14.01 -20.54 -14.64
CA ASP A 204 13.65 -21.02 -13.31
C ASP A 204 12.26 -20.53 -12.86
N THR A 205 11.79 -19.38 -13.37
CA THR A 205 10.59 -18.72 -12.88
C THR A 205 9.62 -18.33 -14.00
N VAL A 206 8.33 -18.44 -13.71
CA VAL A 206 7.26 -17.79 -14.48
C VAL A 206 6.77 -16.55 -13.73
N VAL A 207 6.78 -15.39 -14.40
CA VAL A 207 6.09 -14.18 -13.91
C VAL A 207 4.69 -14.17 -14.51
N LEU A 208 3.70 -14.45 -13.67
CA LEU A 208 2.30 -14.56 -14.03
C LEU A 208 1.56 -13.25 -13.70
N GLY A 209 1.11 -12.55 -14.73
CA GLY A 209 0.22 -11.40 -14.58
C GLY A 209 -1.22 -11.81 -14.27
N HIS A 210 -2.11 -10.82 -14.16
CA HIS A 210 -3.54 -11.09 -13.97
C HIS A 210 -4.12 -11.86 -15.13
N THR A 211 -4.78 -12.98 -14.81
CA THR A 211 -5.31 -13.91 -15.82
C THR A 211 -6.83 -14.00 -15.84
N ARG A 212 -7.54 -13.40 -14.88
CA ARG A 212 -9.00 -13.55 -14.74
C ARG A 212 -9.75 -13.16 -16.01
N GLU A 213 -9.53 -11.95 -16.54
CA GLU A 213 -10.27 -11.45 -17.71
C GLU A 213 -10.04 -12.33 -18.95
N ILE A 214 -8.79 -12.76 -19.19
CA ILE A 214 -8.47 -13.63 -20.32
C ILE A 214 -9.00 -15.04 -20.13
N SER A 215 -9.03 -15.55 -18.91
CA SER A 215 -9.56 -16.87 -18.58
C SER A 215 -11.09 -16.90 -18.80
N GLU A 216 -11.81 -15.89 -18.37
CA GLU A 216 -13.24 -15.73 -18.59
C GLU A 216 -13.55 -15.56 -20.10
N ALA A 217 -12.81 -14.69 -20.80
CA ALA A 217 -13.04 -14.43 -22.24
C ALA A 217 -12.78 -15.67 -23.13
N LEU A 218 -11.79 -16.48 -22.76
CA LEU A 218 -11.38 -17.64 -23.55
C LEU A 218 -11.92 -18.98 -23.00
N ASN A 219 -12.67 -18.93 -21.91
CA ASN A 219 -13.18 -20.12 -21.20
C ASN A 219 -12.09 -21.16 -20.92
N PHE A 220 -10.93 -20.69 -20.45
CA PHE A 220 -9.77 -21.51 -20.12
C PHE A 220 -9.06 -20.97 -18.89
N ASP A 221 -8.86 -21.80 -17.87
CA ASP A 221 -8.19 -21.40 -16.62
C ASP A 221 -6.67 -21.37 -16.82
N PHE A 222 -6.15 -20.23 -17.27
CA PHE A 222 -4.71 -20.02 -17.47
C PHE A 222 -3.93 -20.10 -16.17
N LYS A 223 -4.47 -19.62 -15.05
CA LYS A 223 -3.81 -19.70 -13.74
C LYS A 223 -3.57 -21.15 -13.34
N ALA A 224 -4.63 -21.97 -13.34
CA ALA A 224 -4.50 -23.39 -13.02
C ALA A 224 -3.54 -24.12 -13.98
N PHE A 225 -3.59 -23.79 -15.27
CA PHE A 225 -2.67 -24.35 -16.27
C PHE A 225 -1.21 -24.03 -15.93
N ILE A 226 -0.87 -22.78 -15.66
CA ILE A 226 0.50 -22.35 -15.33
C ILE A 226 0.97 -23.00 -14.04
N ILE A 227 0.15 -23.02 -12.99
CA ILE A 227 0.48 -23.68 -11.72
C ILE A 227 0.85 -25.15 -11.97
N GLN A 228 -0.01 -25.89 -12.70
CA GLN A 228 0.25 -27.28 -13.03
C GLN A 228 1.55 -27.49 -13.81
N GLN A 229 1.85 -26.61 -14.76
CA GLN A 229 3.11 -26.70 -15.51
C GLN A 229 4.32 -26.41 -14.65
N CYS A 230 4.24 -25.41 -13.77
CA CYS A 230 5.32 -25.07 -12.83
C CYS A 230 5.60 -26.25 -11.88
N GLU A 231 4.57 -26.84 -11.28
CA GLU A 231 4.74 -28.02 -10.43
C GLU A 231 5.36 -29.20 -11.19
N LYS A 232 4.85 -29.51 -12.38
CA LYS A 232 5.34 -30.62 -13.21
C LYS A 232 6.80 -30.48 -13.63
N HIS A 233 7.27 -29.26 -13.85
CA HIS A 233 8.59 -28.96 -14.37
C HIS A 233 9.53 -28.32 -13.34
N ASN A 234 9.12 -28.31 -12.07
CA ASN A 234 9.88 -27.72 -10.95
C ASN A 234 10.34 -26.29 -11.23
N LYS A 235 9.40 -25.45 -11.72
CA LYS A 235 9.59 -24.03 -11.93
C LYS A 235 8.98 -23.24 -10.79
N LYS A 236 9.60 -22.10 -10.45
CA LYS A 236 9.06 -21.14 -9.48
C LYS A 236 7.98 -20.27 -10.12
N LEU A 237 7.13 -19.66 -9.31
CA LEU A 237 6.05 -18.80 -9.77
C LEU A 237 6.00 -17.49 -9.01
N TYR A 238 6.16 -16.38 -9.71
CA TYR A 238 5.81 -15.05 -9.20
C TYR A 238 4.45 -14.69 -9.78
N SER A 239 3.42 -14.56 -8.95
CA SER A 239 2.05 -14.37 -9.41
C SER A 239 1.45 -13.06 -8.94
N PHE A 240 0.80 -12.31 -9.86
CA PHE A 240 -0.03 -11.16 -9.52
C PHE A 240 -1.42 -11.58 -9.05
N ASP A 241 -1.86 -12.77 -9.43
CA ASP A 241 -3.12 -13.36 -8.96
C ASP A 241 -2.90 -14.10 -7.63
N ASN A 242 -3.94 -14.12 -6.80
CA ASN A 242 -3.93 -14.92 -5.59
C ASN A 242 -3.87 -16.42 -5.94
N ILE A 243 -3.07 -17.16 -5.18
CA ILE A 243 -2.88 -18.61 -5.35
C ILE A 243 -3.17 -19.28 -4.01
N ASP A 244 -3.98 -20.33 -4.03
CA ASP A 244 -4.15 -21.18 -2.88
C ASP A 244 -2.85 -21.95 -2.57
N VAL A 245 -2.64 -22.31 -1.31
CA VAL A 245 -1.41 -22.97 -0.86
C VAL A 245 -1.17 -24.28 -1.61
N HIS A 246 -0.12 -24.33 -2.41
CA HIS A 246 0.37 -25.52 -3.12
C HIS A 246 1.65 -26.04 -2.47
N ARG A 247 1.63 -27.26 -1.92
CA ARG A 247 2.75 -27.84 -1.15
C ARG A 247 4.03 -28.08 -1.97
N ASN A 248 3.90 -28.23 -3.30
CA ASN A 248 4.99 -28.59 -4.19
C ASN A 248 5.46 -27.45 -5.08
N LEU A 249 4.91 -26.25 -4.91
CA LEU A 249 5.22 -25.09 -5.71
C LEU A 249 5.95 -24.04 -4.87
N GLN A 250 7.11 -23.61 -5.32
CA GLN A 250 7.77 -22.42 -4.82
C GLN A 250 7.16 -21.20 -5.50
N PHE A 251 6.47 -20.35 -4.76
CA PHE A 251 5.80 -19.19 -5.34
C PHE A 251 5.90 -17.96 -4.45
N TYR A 252 5.69 -16.80 -5.03
CA TYR A 252 5.57 -15.52 -4.36
C TYR A 252 4.38 -14.75 -4.93
N ILE A 253 3.61 -14.14 -4.05
CA ILE A 253 2.50 -13.23 -4.38
C ILE A 253 2.80 -11.87 -3.77
N PRO A 254 2.92 -10.80 -4.58
CA PRO A 254 3.06 -9.45 -4.07
C PRO A 254 1.76 -9.03 -3.39
N ARG A 255 1.73 -9.10 -2.09
CA ARG A 255 0.58 -8.72 -1.28
C ARG A 255 1.01 -7.73 -0.20
N VAL A 256 0.04 -7.04 0.36
CA VAL A 256 0.27 -6.34 1.62
C VAL A 256 0.75 -7.40 2.59
N LEU A 257 1.99 -7.30 3.01
CA LEU A 257 2.47 -8.15 4.08
C LEU A 257 1.52 -7.92 5.25
N ASP A 258 1.07 -9.00 5.88
CA ASP A 258 0.49 -8.94 7.21
C ASP A 258 1.60 -8.44 8.15
N ILE A 259 1.88 -7.16 8.01
CA ILE A 259 2.68 -6.47 9.00
C ILE A 259 1.86 -6.67 10.25
N ASN A 260 2.52 -7.17 11.25
CA ASN A 260 1.99 -7.28 12.59
C ASN A 260 1.66 -5.86 13.08
N VAL A 261 0.64 -5.26 12.44
CA VAL A 261 0.11 -3.99 12.86
C VAL A 261 -0.46 -4.28 14.24
N PRO A 262 0.17 -3.82 15.30
CA PRO A 262 -0.42 -3.97 16.60
C PRO A 262 -1.83 -3.39 16.50
N LYS A 263 -2.87 -4.24 16.59
CA LYS A 263 -4.30 -3.83 16.46
C LYS A 263 -4.70 -2.72 17.46
N ASN A 264 -3.79 -2.36 18.35
CA ASN A 264 -3.88 -1.38 19.42
C ASN A 264 -3.13 -0.07 19.14
N ARG A 265 -2.76 0.20 17.91
CA ARG A 265 -2.17 1.51 17.54
C ARG A 265 -3.15 2.67 17.63
N PHE A 266 -4.42 2.40 17.80
CA PHE A 266 -5.46 3.42 17.96
C PHE A 266 -5.47 4.51 16.87
N GLY A 267 -5.02 4.15 15.65
CA GLY A 267 -4.94 5.07 14.52
C GLY A 267 -3.80 6.08 14.57
N LYS A 268 -2.89 5.99 15.55
CA LYS A 268 -1.70 6.84 15.60
C LYS A 268 -0.73 6.44 14.48
N LEU A 269 -0.32 7.41 13.65
CA LEU A 269 0.64 7.21 12.58
C LEU A 269 2.08 7.44 13.08
N TYR A 270 3.02 6.64 12.58
CA TYR A 270 4.45 6.89 12.78
C TYR A 270 4.90 8.06 11.90
N GLN A 271 5.80 8.86 12.44
CA GLN A 271 6.49 9.91 11.67
C GLN A 271 7.82 9.36 11.19
N VAL A 272 8.03 9.43 9.90
CA VAL A 272 9.30 9.08 9.26
C VAL A 272 10.31 10.21 9.52
N GLN A 273 11.55 9.86 9.86
CA GLN A 273 12.59 10.83 10.22
C GLN A 273 13.47 11.26 9.04
N CYS A 274 13.33 10.62 7.89
CA CYS A 274 14.02 11.00 6.66
C CYS A 274 13.04 11.61 5.65
N PRO A 275 13.54 12.38 4.64
CA PRO A 275 12.70 12.99 3.62
C PRO A 275 11.87 11.97 2.84
N VAL A 276 10.61 12.29 2.59
CA VAL A 276 9.68 11.49 1.80
C VAL A 276 9.36 12.24 0.50
N LEU A 277 9.76 11.67 -0.63
CA LEU A 277 9.47 12.19 -1.98
C LEU A 277 8.29 11.43 -2.58
N GLY A 278 7.23 12.14 -2.94
CA GLY A 278 6.03 11.60 -3.56
C GLY A 278 5.99 11.80 -5.08
N VAL A 279 5.56 10.79 -5.83
CA VAL A 279 5.26 10.88 -7.27
C VAL A 279 3.78 10.66 -7.50
N PHE A 280 3.05 11.75 -7.72
CA PHE A 280 1.62 11.78 -7.91
C PHE A 280 1.27 12.20 -9.35
N GLY A 281 0.01 12.26 -9.72
CA GLY A 281 -0.39 12.68 -11.06
C GLY A 281 -1.83 13.11 -11.15
N THR A 282 -2.16 13.84 -12.21
CA THR A 282 -3.53 14.27 -12.54
C THR A 282 -4.40 13.11 -13.03
N SER A 283 -3.79 12.10 -13.66
CA SER A 283 -4.52 10.94 -14.18
C SER A 283 -3.66 9.67 -14.22
N ALA A 284 -4.25 8.53 -14.58
CA ALA A 284 -3.54 7.29 -14.85
C ALA A 284 -2.67 7.40 -16.13
N LYS A 285 -1.71 6.49 -16.29
CA LYS A 285 -0.88 6.33 -17.51
C LYS A 285 0.00 7.53 -17.88
N GLN A 286 0.42 8.32 -16.91
CA GLN A 286 1.32 9.47 -17.10
C GLN A 286 2.79 9.14 -16.80
N GLY A 287 3.18 7.87 -16.79
CA GLY A 287 4.56 7.45 -16.58
C GLY A 287 5.04 7.53 -15.12
N LYS A 288 4.15 7.71 -14.14
CA LYS A 288 4.50 7.79 -12.71
C LYS A 288 5.40 6.64 -12.24
N PHE A 289 5.04 5.42 -12.59
CA PHE A 289 5.79 4.24 -12.19
C PHE A 289 7.18 4.21 -12.84
N SER A 290 7.28 4.50 -14.14
CA SER A 290 8.59 4.59 -14.82
C SER A 290 9.48 5.70 -14.23
N LEU A 291 8.90 6.85 -13.90
CA LEU A 291 9.62 7.94 -13.22
C LEU A 291 10.16 7.49 -11.87
N GLN A 292 9.34 6.82 -11.06
CA GLN A 292 9.76 6.29 -9.77
C GLN A 292 10.92 5.28 -9.92
N LEU A 293 10.86 4.37 -10.90
CA LEU A 293 11.92 3.40 -11.17
C LEU A 293 13.23 4.06 -11.56
N LYS A 294 13.17 5.06 -12.47
CA LYS A 294 14.37 5.78 -12.91
C LYS A 294 14.95 6.66 -11.79
N LEU A 295 14.12 7.32 -11.01
CA LEU A 295 14.57 8.07 -9.82
C LEU A 295 15.20 7.14 -8.79
N ARG A 296 14.59 5.98 -8.51
CA ARG A 296 15.18 4.97 -7.64
C ARG A 296 16.59 4.59 -8.11
N ARG A 297 16.77 4.35 -9.40
CA ARG A 297 18.07 4.06 -9.97
C ARG A 297 19.07 5.19 -9.73
N CYS A 298 18.68 6.44 -9.97
CA CYS A 298 19.53 7.60 -9.71
C CYS A 298 19.95 7.70 -8.23
N PHE A 299 19.04 7.43 -7.29
CA PHE A 299 19.36 7.41 -5.86
C PHE A 299 20.39 6.30 -5.54
N LEU A 300 20.15 5.07 -6.00
CA LEU A 300 21.04 3.93 -5.78
C LEU A 300 22.43 4.15 -6.39
N ASP A 301 22.50 4.63 -7.64
CA ASP A 301 23.76 4.93 -8.32
C ASP A 301 24.54 6.08 -7.65
N SER A 302 23.86 6.90 -6.87
CA SER A 302 24.45 7.97 -6.06
C SER A 302 24.71 7.55 -4.61
N ASN A 303 24.63 6.25 -4.30
CA ASN A 303 24.85 5.63 -2.99
C ASN A 303 23.89 6.07 -1.88
N TYR A 304 22.69 6.51 -2.21
CA TYR A 304 21.64 6.76 -1.22
C TYR A 304 20.96 5.44 -0.81
N ARG A 305 20.68 5.31 0.48
CA ARG A 305 19.85 4.23 1.02
C ARG A 305 18.38 4.63 0.89
N ILE A 306 17.73 4.06 -0.11
CA ILE A 306 16.35 4.38 -0.46
C ILE A 306 15.39 3.29 0.00
N VAL A 307 14.34 3.69 0.70
CA VAL A 307 13.15 2.87 0.94
C VAL A 307 12.08 3.26 -0.07
N GLN A 308 11.47 2.28 -0.71
CA GLN A 308 10.39 2.51 -1.66
C GLN A 308 9.25 1.52 -1.45
N ILE A 309 8.03 2.06 -1.32
CA ILE A 309 6.80 1.27 -1.35
C ILE A 309 6.20 1.40 -2.74
N GLY A 310 6.13 0.27 -3.43
CA GLY A 310 5.52 0.20 -4.75
C GLY A 310 4.02 0.00 -4.70
N THR A 311 3.32 0.42 -5.75
CA THR A 311 1.87 0.26 -5.91
C THR A 311 1.48 -0.76 -6.98
N GLU A 312 2.45 -1.19 -7.78
CA GLU A 312 2.24 -2.18 -8.83
C GLU A 312 2.68 -3.57 -8.33
N PRO A 313 1.98 -4.65 -8.70
CA PRO A 313 2.39 -6.01 -8.31
C PRO A 313 3.82 -6.37 -8.74
N SER A 314 4.32 -5.76 -9.81
CA SER A 314 5.70 -5.94 -10.29
C SER A 314 6.77 -5.24 -9.45
N SER A 315 6.41 -4.45 -8.45
CA SER A 315 7.34 -3.59 -7.70
C SER A 315 8.47 -4.36 -7.02
N MET A 316 8.18 -5.53 -6.46
CA MET A 316 9.19 -6.39 -5.83
C MET A 316 10.23 -6.92 -6.84
N LEU A 317 9.85 -7.11 -8.10
CA LEU A 317 10.75 -7.53 -9.18
C LEU A 317 11.81 -6.49 -9.51
N PHE A 318 11.60 -5.24 -9.13
CA PHE A 318 12.56 -4.14 -9.25
C PHE A 318 13.33 -3.88 -7.95
N GLY A 319 13.20 -4.74 -6.95
CA GLY A 319 13.89 -4.62 -5.66
C GLY A 319 13.37 -3.48 -4.79
N MET A 320 12.10 -3.11 -4.89
CA MET A 320 11.47 -2.19 -3.95
C MET A 320 11.35 -2.84 -2.57
N SER A 321 11.29 -2.02 -1.52
CA SER A 321 11.32 -2.49 -0.13
C SER A 321 10.04 -3.21 0.28
N ALA A 322 8.90 -2.75 -0.24
CA ALA A 322 7.59 -3.35 -0.01
C ALA A 322 6.63 -3.02 -1.16
N VAL A 323 5.50 -3.71 -1.20
CA VAL A 323 4.44 -3.48 -2.18
C VAL A 323 3.09 -3.34 -1.49
N TYR A 324 2.35 -2.30 -1.87
CA TYR A 324 0.93 -2.15 -1.56
C TYR A 324 0.17 -2.21 -2.89
N PRO A 325 -0.21 -3.42 -3.35
CA PRO A 325 -0.72 -3.62 -4.69
C PRO A 325 -2.13 -3.00 -4.81
N MET A 326 -2.17 -1.80 -5.38
CA MET A 326 -3.40 -1.10 -5.71
C MET A 326 -3.85 -1.50 -7.11
N GLY A 327 -5.13 -1.61 -7.33
CA GLY A 327 -5.67 -1.87 -8.65
C GLY A 327 -6.82 -2.87 -8.67
N TYR A 328 -7.25 -3.25 -9.85
CA TYR A 328 -8.50 -3.98 -10.12
C TYR A 328 -8.64 -5.32 -9.40
N ASP A 329 -7.55 -6.01 -9.15
CA ASP A 329 -7.53 -7.29 -8.45
C ASP A 329 -6.54 -7.25 -7.25
N GLY A 330 -6.24 -6.04 -6.75
CA GLY A 330 -5.33 -5.85 -5.62
C GLY A 330 -5.93 -6.38 -4.32
N ILE A 331 -5.11 -7.09 -3.55
CA ILE A 331 -5.47 -7.62 -2.23
C ILE A 331 -5.10 -6.55 -1.20
N VAL A 332 -5.97 -5.56 -1.00
CA VAL A 332 -5.76 -4.47 -0.04
C VAL A 332 -6.97 -4.34 0.88
N PRO A 333 -6.80 -3.83 2.12
CA PRO A 333 -7.92 -3.54 3.00
C PRO A 333 -8.96 -2.65 2.33
N SER A 334 -10.23 -2.99 2.46
CA SER A 334 -11.34 -2.23 1.89
C SER A 334 -11.71 -0.99 2.71
N ASP A 335 -11.29 -0.93 3.97
CA ASP A 335 -11.52 0.23 4.84
C ASP A 335 -10.36 1.23 4.70
N SER A 336 -10.69 2.50 4.40
CA SER A 336 -9.68 3.56 4.20
C SER A 336 -8.84 3.83 5.44
N ARG A 337 -9.40 3.68 6.63
CA ARG A 337 -8.66 3.88 7.88
C ARG A 337 -7.61 2.79 8.07
N ASP A 338 -7.99 1.54 7.87
CA ASP A 338 -7.09 0.41 7.97
C ASP A 338 -6.02 0.45 6.88
N ALA A 339 -6.37 0.89 5.67
CA ALA A 339 -5.43 1.11 4.58
C ALA A 339 -4.35 2.15 4.93
N ILE A 340 -4.74 3.29 5.54
CA ILE A 340 -3.81 4.33 5.96
C ILE A 340 -2.86 3.80 7.05
N ILE A 341 -3.40 3.11 8.05
CA ILE A 341 -2.60 2.54 9.14
C ILE A 341 -1.63 1.50 8.59
N THR A 342 -2.10 0.57 7.77
CA THR A 342 -1.29 -0.49 7.16
C THR A 342 -0.15 0.09 6.33
N LEU A 343 -0.43 1.07 5.46
CA LEU A 343 0.59 1.75 4.66
C LEU A 343 1.64 2.47 5.51
N ASN A 344 1.21 3.16 6.56
CA ASN A 344 2.12 3.85 7.47
C ASN A 344 2.99 2.86 8.25
N ASP A 345 2.44 1.71 8.66
CA ASP A 345 3.19 0.66 9.32
C ASP A 345 4.19 -0.03 8.38
N MET A 346 3.78 -0.28 7.14
CA MET A 346 4.69 -0.77 6.10
C MET A 346 5.87 0.17 5.89
N LEU A 347 5.59 1.48 5.84
CA LEU A 347 6.63 2.48 5.72
C LEU A 347 7.58 2.43 6.92
N ASN A 348 7.03 2.49 8.13
CA ASN A 348 7.82 2.47 9.37
C ASN A 348 8.63 1.18 9.55
N ALA A 349 8.10 0.03 9.13
CA ALA A 349 8.80 -1.26 9.23
C ALA A 349 10.02 -1.37 8.30
N ASN A 350 10.04 -0.61 7.21
CA ASN A 350 11.11 -0.62 6.22
C ASN A 350 12.13 0.52 6.39
N VAL A 351 11.80 1.56 7.16
CA VAL A 351 12.68 2.71 7.42
C VAL A 351 13.49 2.47 8.68
N ASP A 352 14.79 2.64 8.59
CA ASP A 352 15.73 2.59 9.71
C ASP A 352 16.51 3.91 9.86
N GLN A 353 17.43 3.96 10.83
CA GLN A 353 18.27 5.15 11.08
C GLN A 353 19.26 5.48 9.96
N ASP A 354 19.50 4.53 9.07
CA ASP A 354 20.46 4.66 7.96
C ASP A 354 19.74 4.98 6.63
N THR A 355 18.41 5.09 6.64
CA THR A 355 17.61 5.43 5.46
C THR A 355 17.77 6.91 5.13
N ASP A 356 18.22 7.22 3.91
CA ASP A 356 18.44 8.60 3.46
C ASP A 356 17.16 9.24 2.90
N VAL A 357 16.34 8.46 2.20
CA VAL A 357 15.14 8.95 1.54
C VAL A 357 14.09 7.86 1.36
N VAL A 358 12.84 8.27 1.44
CA VAL A 358 11.70 7.43 1.07
C VAL A 358 11.13 7.92 -0.25
N LEU A 359 10.88 6.99 -1.19
CA LEU A 359 10.18 7.26 -2.44
C LEU A 359 8.84 6.56 -2.44
N VAL A 360 7.78 7.32 -2.64
CA VAL A 360 6.41 6.82 -2.71
C VAL A 360 5.71 7.34 -3.95
N GLY A 361 4.63 6.70 -4.34
CA GLY A 361 3.84 7.16 -5.47
C GLY A 361 2.42 6.63 -5.42
N SER A 362 1.56 7.19 -6.25
CA SER A 362 0.19 6.75 -6.38
C SER A 362 -0.10 6.17 -7.74
N GLN A 363 -1.13 5.36 -7.82
CA GLN A 363 -1.81 5.04 -9.07
C GLN A 363 -2.91 6.08 -9.36
N SER A 364 -3.42 6.10 -10.57
CA SER A 364 -4.55 6.95 -10.98
C SER A 364 -4.30 8.47 -10.82
N GLY A 365 -5.37 9.25 -10.77
CA GLY A 365 -5.33 10.68 -10.51
C GLY A 365 -5.30 11.00 -9.02
N SER A 366 -5.02 12.26 -8.71
CA SER A 366 -4.94 12.75 -7.33
C SER A 366 -6.05 13.75 -6.99
N ASN A 367 -7.00 13.96 -7.90
CA ASN A 367 -8.16 14.80 -7.65
C ASN A 367 -9.42 14.16 -8.29
N VAL A 368 -10.57 14.50 -7.76
CA VAL A 368 -11.86 14.05 -8.29
C VAL A 368 -12.11 14.69 -9.64
N TYR A 369 -12.15 13.86 -10.69
CA TYR A 369 -12.48 14.32 -12.04
C TYR A 369 -14.00 14.57 -12.23
N SER A 370 -14.82 13.69 -11.66
CA SER A 370 -16.27 13.81 -11.68
C SER A 370 -16.88 13.27 -10.38
N CYS A 371 -17.74 14.07 -9.76
CA CYS A 371 -18.46 13.66 -8.54
C CYS A 371 -19.67 12.75 -8.82
N GLN A 372 -19.97 12.45 -10.08
CA GLN A 372 -21.12 11.63 -10.46
C GLN A 372 -20.81 10.13 -10.54
N ASN A 373 -19.53 9.76 -10.45
CA ASN A 373 -19.12 8.37 -10.52
C ASN A 373 -18.02 8.08 -9.48
N VAL A 374 -18.35 7.24 -8.52
CA VAL A 374 -17.45 6.85 -7.41
C VAL A 374 -16.17 6.15 -7.89
N SER A 375 -16.21 5.48 -9.06
CA SER A 375 -15.00 4.86 -9.64
C SER A 375 -13.94 5.88 -10.11
N LEU A 376 -14.30 7.16 -10.16
CA LEU A 376 -13.39 8.27 -10.47
C LEU A 376 -12.89 9.01 -9.22
N PHE A 377 -13.23 8.51 -8.03
CA PHE A 377 -12.72 9.07 -6.78
C PHE A 377 -11.34 8.49 -6.47
N PRO A 378 -10.33 9.32 -6.20
CA PRO A 378 -8.97 8.88 -5.95
C PRO A 378 -8.75 8.45 -4.49
N LEU A 379 -9.62 7.59 -3.95
CA LEU A 379 -9.60 7.21 -2.53
C LEU A 379 -8.27 6.54 -2.15
N GLU A 380 -7.78 5.65 -2.98
CA GLU A 380 -6.51 4.95 -2.78
C GLU A 380 -5.32 5.94 -2.78
N THR A 381 -5.36 6.95 -3.67
CA THR A 381 -4.36 8.01 -3.69
C THR A 381 -4.38 8.82 -2.40
N TYR A 382 -5.56 9.11 -1.86
CA TYR A 382 -5.69 9.82 -0.58
C TYR A 382 -5.21 8.96 0.60
N ASN A 383 -5.51 7.67 0.61
CA ASN A 383 -4.96 6.75 1.62
C ASN A 383 -3.42 6.77 1.58
N PHE A 384 -2.84 6.74 0.39
CA PHE A 384 -1.39 6.78 0.22
C PHE A 384 -0.79 8.11 0.67
N LEU A 385 -1.39 9.23 0.27
CA LEU A 385 -0.96 10.58 0.66
C LEU A 385 -0.99 10.77 2.18
N LEU A 386 -2.09 10.36 2.83
CA LEU A 386 -2.27 10.52 4.28
C LEU A 386 -1.37 9.58 5.09
N ALA A 387 -1.12 8.38 4.59
CA ALA A 387 -0.26 7.40 5.26
C ALA A 387 1.23 7.75 5.20
N THR A 388 1.69 8.28 4.06
CA THR A 388 3.12 8.49 3.79
C THR A 388 3.57 9.93 4.03
N GLN A 389 2.64 10.88 4.00
CA GLN A 389 2.86 12.30 4.28
C GLN A 389 4.13 12.87 3.62
N PRO A 390 4.25 12.82 2.27
CA PRO A 390 5.45 13.24 1.58
C PRO A 390 5.78 14.71 1.85
N ASP A 391 7.07 14.99 2.08
CA ASP A 391 7.58 16.35 2.27
C ASP A 391 7.56 17.15 0.96
N ALA A 392 7.80 16.45 -0.15
CA ALA A 392 7.83 17.03 -1.49
C ALA A 392 7.13 16.11 -2.50
N ILE A 393 6.45 16.70 -3.47
CA ILE A 393 5.72 15.98 -4.51
C ILE A 393 6.19 16.39 -5.90
N LEU A 394 6.43 15.41 -6.76
CA LEU A 394 6.50 15.52 -8.21
C LEU A 394 5.10 15.20 -8.76
N LEU A 395 4.47 16.15 -9.44
CA LEU A 395 3.15 15.97 -10.03
C LEU A 395 3.23 15.72 -11.52
N CYS A 396 2.95 14.49 -11.94
CA CYS A 396 2.84 14.14 -13.34
C CYS A 396 1.57 14.72 -13.96
N VAL A 397 1.73 15.36 -15.11
CA VAL A 397 0.66 16.01 -15.87
C VAL A 397 0.67 15.55 -17.32
N ASN A 398 -0.48 15.73 -18.00
CA ASN A 398 -0.63 15.44 -19.42
C ASN A 398 -0.90 16.74 -20.18
N ILE A 399 -0.47 16.82 -21.43
CA ILE A 399 -0.67 18.01 -22.26
C ILE A 399 -2.15 18.33 -22.57
N TYR A 400 -3.03 17.41 -22.27
CA TYR A 400 -4.49 17.58 -22.43
C TYR A 400 -5.20 17.88 -21.10
N ASP A 401 -4.44 18.01 -20.01
CA ASP A 401 -5.02 18.43 -18.75
C ASP A 401 -5.38 19.92 -18.81
N ASP A 402 -6.52 20.25 -18.26
CA ASP A 402 -6.99 21.63 -18.11
C ASP A 402 -6.22 22.33 -16.98
N ASP A 403 -5.85 23.59 -17.17
CA ASP A 403 -5.09 24.38 -16.19
C ASP A 403 -5.80 24.45 -14.84
N GLU A 404 -7.13 24.60 -14.85
CA GLU A 404 -7.93 24.62 -13.63
C GLU A 404 -7.86 23.26 -12.90
N TYR A 405 -7.87 22.17 -13.65
CA TYR A 405 -7.75 20.83 -13.06
C TYR A 405 -6.37 20.58 -12.47
N ILE A 406 -5.29 21.02 -13.13
CA ILE A 406 -3.93 20.98 -12.61
C ILE A 406 -3.85 21.82 -11.33
N TYR A 407 -4.34 23.05 -11.35
CA TYR A 407 -4.36 23.94 -10.20
C TYR A 407 -5.10 23.30 -9.00
N ARG A 408 -6.31 22.81 -9.22
CA ARG A 408 -7.09 22.14 -8.18
C ARG A 408 -6.38 20.91 -7.63
N THR A 409 -5.68 20.16 -8.47
CA THR A 409 -4.90 19.00 -8.03
C THR A 409 -3.73 19.40 -7.13
N ILE A 410 -2.98 20.43 -7.51
CA ILE A 410 -1.91 21.00 -6.68
C ILE A 410 -2.48 21.42 -5.33
N MET A 411 -3.54 22.22 -5.33
CA MET A 411 -4.17 22.73 -4.11
C MET A 411 -4.73 21.61 -3.22
N THR A 412 -5.27 20.54 -3.82
CA THR A 412 -5.76 19.38 -3.08
C THR A 412 -4.62 18.68 -2.36
N LEU A 413 -3.52 18.40 -3.03
CA LEU A 413 -2.36 17.72 -2.45
C LEU A 413 -1.72 18.56 -1.33
N GLU A 414 -1.49 19.84 -1.59
CA GLU A 414 -0.80 20.73 -0.64
C GLU A 414 -1.63 21.13 0.59
N ASN A 415 -2.97 21.17 0.45
CA ASN A 415 -3.83 21.55 1.58
C ASN A 415 -4.34 20.33 2.38
N MET A 416 -4.24 19.12 1.84
CA MET A 416 -4.64 17.92 2.56
C MET A 416 -3.63 17.54 3.64
N ILE A 417 -2.35 17.75 3.36
CA ILE A 417 -1.22 17.55 4.27
C ILE A 417 -0.24 18.72 4.14
N ASN A 418 0.71 18.82 5.05
CA ASN A 418 1.74 19.86 4.97
C ASN A 418 2.87 19.46 4.01
N THR A 419 2.62 19.57 2.71
CA THR A 419 3.52 19.19 1.61
C THR A 419 3.57 20.24 0.51
N TYR A 420 4.48 20.07 -0.44
CA TYR A 420 4.60 20.96 -1.63
C TYR A 420 4.76 20.15 -2.91
N VAL A 421 4.08 20.59 -3.96
CA VAL A 421 4.35 20.13 -5.32
C VAL A 421 5.56 20.93 -5.83
N ILE A 422 6.75 20.34 -5.76
CA ILE A 422 8.00 21.01 -6.09
C ILE A 422 8.24 21.15 -7.59
N ALA A 423 7.69 20.24 -8.39
CA ALA A 423 7.78 20.30 -9.86
C ALA A 423 6.60 19.62 -10.54
N LEU A 424 6.32 20.07 -11.77
CA LEU A 424 5.40 19.40 -12.69
C LEU A 424 6.20 18.57 -13.68
N ILE A 425 5.74 17.34 -13.93
CA ILE A 425 6.41 16.39 -14.82
C ILE A 425 5.50 16.08 -16.00
N ILE A 426 5.87 16.53 -17.18
CA ILE A 426 5.10 16.30 -18.40
C ILE A 426 5.41 14.92 -18.96
N SER A 427 4.38 14.08 -19.11
CA SER A 427 4.48 12.84 -19.86
C SER A 427 4.41 13.13 -21.37
N PRO A 428 5.40 12.69 -22.16
CA PRO A 428 5.39 12.89 -23.61
C PRO A 428 4.46 11.92 -24.32
N ILE A 429 3.84 11.00 -23.60
CA ILE A 429 3.03 9.92 -24.15
C ILE A 429 1.56 10.23 -23.97
N SER A 430 0.79 10.18 -25.05
CA SER A 430 -0.67 10.20 -25.03
C SER A 430 -1.26 8.91 -25.59
N TYR A 431 -2.51 8.64 -25.22
CA TYR A 431 -3.23 7.45 -25.66
C TYR A 431 -4.41 7.86 -26.52
N GLU A 432 -4.39 7.50 -27.80
CA GLU A 432 -5.58 7.64 -28.65
C GLU A 432 -6.60 6.56 -28.32
N ASN A 433 -7.82 6.95 -27.99
CA ASN A 433 -8.95 6.03 -27.89
C ASN A 433 -9.35 5.60 -29.30
N ILE A 434 -8.97 4.40 -29.71
CA ILE A 434 -9.52 3.75 -30.88
C ILE A 434 -10.84 3.11 -30.44
N ASN A 435 -11.90 3.31 -31.23
CA ASN A 435 -13.28 2.86 -30.96
C ASN A 435 -13.48 1.33 -30.80
N SER A 436 -12.43 0.55 -30.79
CA SER A 436 -12.44 -0.88 -30.46
C SER A 436 -11.76 -1.08 -29.11
N GLY A 437 -12.50 -1.43 -28.07
CA GLY A 437 -12.11 -1.46 -26.66
C GLY A 437 -10.89 -2.31 -26.27
N LEU A 438 -10.13 -2.86 -27.19
CA LEU A 438 -9.00 -3.78 -26.90
C LEU A 438 -7.62 -3.30 -27.36
N SER A 439 -7.52 -2.31 -28.23
CA SER A 439 -6.20 -1.78 -28.65
C SER A 439 -6.16 -0.26 -28.56
N ARG A 440 -5.28 0.26 -27.72
CA ARG A 440 -5.00 1.69 -27.62
C ARG A 440 -3.73 2.00 -28.38
N LYS A 441 -3.79 2.97 -29.31
CA LYS A 441 -2.60 3.43 -29.99
C LYS A 441 -1.88 4.43 -29.09
N VAL A 442 -0.62 4.15 -28.79
CA VAL A 442 0.24 5.06 -28.06
C VAL A 442 0.85 6.06 -29.04
N ARG A 443 0.75 7.34 -28.74
CA ARG A 443 1.33 8.41 -29.53
C ARG A 443 2.39 9.15 -28.73
N MET A 444 3.55 9.38 -29.32
CA MET A 444 4.52 10.37 -28.82
C MET A 444 4.08 11.75 -29.30
N GLU A 445 4.02 12.70 -28.40
CA GLU A 445 3.73 14.08 -28.75
C GLU A 445 4.93 14.77 -29.40
N GLU A 446 4.65 15.75 -30.26
CA GLU A 446 5.67 16.51 -30.95
C GLU A 446 6.52 17.33 -29.96
N PRO A 447 7.85 17.37 -30.11
CA PRO A 447 8.74 18.10 -29.20
C PRO A 447 8.36 19.58 -29.03
N GLU A 448 8.00 20.25 -30.11
CA GLU A 448 7.61 21.68 -30.10
C GLU A 448 6.36 21.91 -29.25
N LYS A 449 5.40 20.99 -29.32
CA LYS A 449 4.18 21.06 -28.53
C LYS A 449 4.46 20.86 -27.03
N LEU A 450 5.36 19.93 -26.70
CA LEU A 450 5.78 19.68 -25.34
C LEU A 450 6.52 20.89 -24.73
N GLU A 451 7.44 21.51 -25.48
CA GLU A 451 8.18 22.70 -25.03
C GLU A 451 7.27 23.92 -24.88
N SER A 452 6.30 24.09 -25.79
CA SER A 452 5.28 25.15 -25.66
C SER A 452 4.44 24.96 -24.39
N PHE A 453 3.99 23.73 -24.14
CA PHE A 453 3.22 23.40 -22.92
C PHE A 453 4.07 23.56 -21.65
N LYS A 454 5.34 23.17 -21.67
CA LYS A 454 6.28 23.41 -20.56
C LYS A 454 6.39 24.90 -20.23
N THR A 455 6.60 25.74 -21.24
CA THR A 455 6.68 27.19 -21.06
C THR A 455 5.39 27.76 -20.45
N HIS A 456 4.25 27.33 -20.98
CA HIS A 456 2.94 27.71 -20.45
C HIS A 456 2.78 27.35 -18.98
N LEU A 457 3.12 26.11 -18.57
CA LEU A 457 3.02 25.67 -17.17
C LEU A 457 3.95 26.46 -16.24
N ILE A 458 5.18 26.76 -16.68
CA ILE A 458 6.11 27.59 -15.90
C ILE A 458 5.52 28.98 -15.65
N GLU A 459 4.96 29.60 -16.68
CA GLU A 459 4.34 30.93 -16.59
C GLU A 459 3.10 30.93 -15.69
N MET A 460 2.27 29.89 -15.81
CA MET A 460 1.02 29.77 -15.07
C MET A 460 1.22 29.47 -13.59
N PHE A 461 2.03 28.44 -13.30
CA PHE A 461 2.14 27.90 -11.94
C PHE A 461 3.38 28.37 -11.18
N LYS A 462 4.33 29.05 -11.85
CA LYS A 462 5.59 29.54 -11.25
C LYS A 462 6.37 28.44 -10.55
N ARG A 463 6.39 27.23 -11.14
CA ARG A 463 7.08 26.04 -10.64
C ARG A 463 8.03 25.49 -11.68
N GLU A 464 9.00 24.69 -11.24
CA GLU A 464 9.84 23.94 -12.17
C GLU A 464 9.00 22.91 -12.96
N VAL A 465 9.32 22.77 -14.23
CA VAL A 465 8.61 21.88 -15.14
C VAL A 465 9.62 21.06 -15.95
N PHE A 466 9.49 19.76 -15.88
CA PHE A 466 10.33 18.82 -16.63
C PHE A 466 9.51 18.02 -17.63
N ILE A 467 10.11 17.68 -18.76
CA ILE A 467 9.56 16.70 -19.71
C ILE A 467 10.32 15.40 -19.47
N PHE A 468 9.61 14.35 -19.07
CA PHE A 468 10.21 13.06 -18.77
C PHE A 468 10.11 12.13 -19.96
N LYS A 469 11.17 12.05 -20.77
CA LYS A 469 11.25 11.20 -21.97
C LYS A 469 12.16 9.98 -21.77
N PHE A 470 13.33 10.19 -21.16
CA PHE A 470 14.41 9.22 -21.11
C PHE A 470 15.20 9.31 -19.77
N GLU A 471 16.26 8.53 -19.69
CA GLU A 471 17.08 8.38 -18.50
C GLU A 471 17.80 9.66 -18.08
N ASP A 472 18.28 10.46 -19.04
CA ASP A 472 18.92 11.75 -18.77
C ASP A 472 17.96 12.76 -18.10
N ASP A 473 16.69 12.71 -18.47
CA ASP A 473 15.66 13.56 -17.83
C ASP A 473 15.47 13.17 -16.36
N ALA A 474 15.51 11.87 -16.05
CA ALA A 474 15.40 11.39 -14.67
C ALA A 474 16.57 11.87 -13.81
N ARG A 475 17.78 11.94 -14.36
CA ARG A 475 18.96 12.46 -13.66
C ARG A 475 18.80 13.95 -13.30
N THR A 476 18.33 14.76 -14.23
CA THR A 476 18.05 16.18 -14.00
C THR A 476 16.98 16.40 -12.92
N ILE A 477 15.89 15.59 -12.98
CA ILE A 477 14.83 15.63 -11.98
C ILE A 477 15.37 15.20 -10.60
N PHE A 478 16.19 14.15 -10.54
CA PHE A 478 16.84 13.68 -9.33
C PHE A 478 17.70 14.77 -8.69
N GLU A 479 18.57 15.42 -9.46
CA GLU A 479 19.45 16.51 -8.97
C GLU A 479 18.65 17.68 -8.41
N TYR A 480 17.55 18.02 -9.06
CA TYR A 480 16.61 19.02 -8.54
C TYR A 480 15.97 18.57 -7.21
N CYS A 481 15.51 17.33 -7.11
CA CYS A 481 14.94 16.80 -5.88
C CYS A 481 15.94 16.83 -4.71
N ILE A 482 17.20 16.42 -4.97
CA ILE A 482 18.24 16.46 -3.93
C ILE A 482 18.48 17.91 -3.47
N LYS A 483 18.56 18.85 -4.39
CA LYS A 483 18.71 20.27 -4.04
C LYS A 483 17.58 20.75 -3.13
N VAL A 484 16.34 20.51 -3.53
CA VAL A 484 15.15 20.95 -2.77
C VAL A 484 15.09 20.30 -1.39
N LEU A 485 15.31 18.97 -1.30
CA LEU A 485 15.24 18.26 -0.03
C LEU A 485 16.37 18.62 0.93
N SER A 486 17.58 18.96 0.40
CA SER A 486 18.73 19.35 1.24
C SER A 486 18.67 20.80 1.74
N GLU A 487 18.08 21.71 0.99
CA GLU A 487 17.97 23.12 1.33
C GLU A 487 16.82 23.41 2.31
N GLY A 488 15.94 22.46 2.55
CA GLY A 488 14.76 22.63 3.40
C GLY A 488 13.78 23.62 2.81
N TYR A 489 12.90 23.15 1.95
CA TYR A 489 11.92 23.96 1.25
C TYR A 489 10.97 24.68 2.21
N LYS A 490 10.95 26.01 2.18
CA LYS A 490 9.99 26.83 2.96
C LYS A 490 8.92 27.39 2.03
N ARG A 491 7.67 27.39 2.48
CA ARG A 491 6.50 27.92 1.75
C ARG A 491 6.65 29.38 1.32
N SER A 492 7.60 30.13 1.95
CA SER A 492 7.91 31.52 1.61
C SER A 492 8.74 31.68 0.34
N ASP A 493 9.24 30.60 -0.23
CA ASP A 493 10.19 30.63 -1.35
C ASP A 493 9.51 30.31 -2.71
N LEU A 494 8.15 30.26 -2.73
CA LEU A 494 7.29 30.09 -3.90
C LEU A 494 6.70 31.40 -4.40
#